data_fac1ccd350ad4b76eef15ec3216ab52c
#
_entry.id   fac1ccd350ad4b76eef15ec3216ab52c
#
_cell.length_a   1.000
_cell.length_b   1.000
_cell.length_c   1.000
_cell.angle_alpha   90.00
_cell.angle_beta   90.00
_cell.angle_gamma   90.00
#
_symmetry.space_group_name_H-M   'P 1'
#
loop_
_entity.id
_entity.type
_entity.pdbx_description
1 polymer ?
#
loop_
_entity_poly.entity_id
_entity_poly.type
_entity_poly.pdbx_seq_one_letter_code
_entity_poly.pdbx_strand_id
1 'polypeptide(L)'
;AIINSLPNNMHCEWTIKAAEAGKHILCEKPLAISVEECKRMIDAAKANNVVLIEGFTHRWNPHLRKARQLIASEKIGIVSTLHASLCFNSDPKGNIRFSKDLSGGSLWDAGCYAVYAARFVMSEEPIRVFGIAHDNGSWGIDTSFVGILEFKSGAIANITSGMSQPYRCQI
;
A
#
# COMPACT_ATOMS: atom_id res chain seq x y z
N ALA A 1 -15.83 -12.82 -13.60
CA ALA A 1 -14.79 -12.06 -12.87
C ALA A 1 -13.48 -12.84 -12.88
N ILE A 2 -12.39 -12.13 -12.71
CA ILE A 2 -11.06 -12.72 -12.53
C ILE A 2 -10.39 -12.14 -11.27
N ILE A 3 -9.41 -12.88 -10.75
CA ILE A 3 -8.49 -12.40 -9.71
C ILE A 3 -7.11 -12.26 -10.37
N ASN A 4 -6.54 -11.05 -10.34
CA ASN A 4 -5.20 -10.77 -10.83
C ASN A 4 -4.23 -10.75 -9.63
N SER A 5 -3.51 -11.84 -9.44
CA SER A 5 -2.51 -12.06 -8.39
C SER A 5 -1.08 -12.23 -8.94
N LEU A 6 -0.83 -11.65 -10.10
CA LEU A 6 0.47 -11.64 -10.75
C LEU A 6 1.48 -10.74 -9.98
N PRO A 7 2.76 -10.76 -10.33
CA PRO A 7 3.73 -9.78 -9.83
C PRO A 7 3.31 -8.33 -10.12
N ASN A 8 3.75 -7.39 -9.27
CA ASN A 8 3.32 -6.00 -9.28
C ASN A 8 3.40 -5.31 -10.64
N ASN A 9 4.50 -5.50 -11.38
CA ASN A 9 4.72 -4.94 -12.71
C ASN A 9 3.79 -5.48 -13.80
N MET A 10 3.05 -6.55 -13.53
CA MET A 10 2.12 -7.17 -14.47
C MET A 10 0.67 -6.79 -14.21
N HIS A 11 0.37 -6.14 -13.09
CA HIS A 11 -1.00 -5.80 -12.70
C HIS A 11 -1.70 -4.95 -13.75
N CYS A 12 -1.04 -3.90 -14.25
CA CYS A 12 -1.63 -2.96 -15.19
C CYS A 12 -2.01 -3.65 -16.50
N GLU A 13 -1.07 -4.32 -17.13
CA GLU A 13 -1.29 -4.98 -18.43
C GLU A 13 -2.45 -5.98 -18.38
N TRP A 14 -2.41 -6.89 -17.41
CA TRP A 14 -3.41 -7.95 -17.31
C TRP A 14 -4.78 -7.48 -16.83
N THR A 15 -4.83 -6.42 -16.03
CA THR A 15 -6.09 -5.79 -15.66
C THR A 15 -6.76 -5.13 -16.87
N ILE A 16 -5.99 -4.43 -17.73
CA ILE A 16 -6.53 -3.82 -18.95
C ILE A 16 -7.05 -4.90 -19.90
N LYS A 17 -6.28 -5.94 -20.18
CA LYS A 17 -6.70 -7.08 -21.02
C LYS A 17 -7.98 -7.73 -20.50
N ALA A 18 -8.10 -7.89 -19.19
CA ALA A 18 -9.30 -8.45 -18.58
C ALA A 18 -10.52 -7.53 -18.72
N ALA A 19 -10.33 -6.22 -18.55
CA ALA A 19 -11.38 -5.23 -18.74
C ALA A 19 -11.87 -5.23 -20.18
N GLU A 20 -10.97 -5.23 -21.16
CA GLU A 20 -11.28 -5.31 -22.59
C GLU A 20 -12.02 -6.62 -22.97
N ALA A 21 -11.76 -7.69 -22.23
CA ALA A 21 -12.50 -8.96 -22.35
C ALA A 21 -13.83 -8.97 -21.57
N GLY A 22 -14.28 -7.83 -21.05
CA GLY A 22 -15.56 -7.67 -20.34
C GLY A 22 -15.60 -8.37 -18.97
N LYS A 23 -14.46 -8.59 -18.31
CA LYS A 23 -14.40 -9.26 -17.01
C LYS A 23 -14.29 -8.25 -15.85
N HIS A 24 -15.07 -8.45 -14.79
CA HIS A 24 -14.82 -7.79 -13.51
C HIS A 24 -13.50 -8.28 -12.91
N ILE A 25 -12.75 -7.40 -12.25
CA ILE A 25 -11.40 -7.69 -11.79
C ILE A 25 -11.26 -7.39 -10.29
N LEU A 26 -10.71 -8.35 -9.55
CA LEU A 26 -10.07 -8.14 -8.27
C LEU A 26 -8.55 -8.19 -8.52
N CYS A 27 -7.87 -7.05 -8.39
CA CYS A 27 -6.42 -6.97 -8.54
C CYS A 27 -5.75 -6.93 -7.17
N GLU A 28 -4.72 -7.74 -6.95
CA GLU A 28 -3.95 -7.70 -5.71
C GLU A 28 -3.25 -6.34 -5.52
N LYS A 29 -2.89 -6.08 -4.27
CA LYS A 29 -2.14 -4.89 -3.87
C LYS A 29 -0.61 -5.06 -4.14
N PRO A 30 0.10 -3.98 -4.41
CA PRO A 30 -0.40 -2.65 -4.76
C PRO A 30 -1.11 -2.69 -6.11
N LEU A 31 -2.13 -1.85 -6.31
CA LEU A 31 -2.94 -1.87 -7.54
C LEU A 31 -2.06 -1.77 -8.80
N ALA A 32 -1.05 -0.90 -8.77
CA ALA A 32 -0.06 -0.72 -9.81
C ALA A 32 1.23 -0.12 -9.23
N ILE A 33 2.26 0.02 -10.04
CA ILE A 33 3.58 0.56 -9.67
C ILE A 33 3.74 2.05 -9.98
N SER A 34 2.72 2.68 -10.54
CA SER A 34 2.67 4.12 -10.78
C SER A 34 1.24 4.65 -10.79
N VAL A 35 1.11 5.97 -10.60
CA VAL A 35 -0.18 6.67 -10.68
C VAL A 35 -0.76 6.58 -12.11
N GLU A 36 0.11 6.66 -13.10
CA GLU A 36 -0.25 6.58 -14.53
C GLU A 36 -0.84 5.21 -14.86
N GLU A 37 -0.27 4.14 -14.35
CA GLU A 37 -0.81 2.79 -14.50
C GLU A 37 -2.16 2.65 -13.82
N CYS A 38 -2.31 3.15 -12.59
CA CYS A 38 -3.60 3.16 -11.89
C CYS A 38 -4.69 3.86 -12.73
N LYS A 39 -4.38 5.03 -13.31
CA LYS A 39 -5.31 5.76 -14.18
C LYS A 39 -5.70 4.93 -15.40
N ARG A 40 -4.74 4.35 -16.09
CA ARG A 40 -4.99 3.49 -17.27
C ARG A 40 -5.91 2.30 -16.92
N MET A 41 -5.67 1.64 -15.80
CA MET A 41 -6.50 0.53 -15.33
C MET A 41 -7.94 0.97 -15.04
N ILE A 42 -8.09 2.11 -14.34
CA ILE A 42 -9.40 2.68 -14.01
C ILE A 42 -10.15 3.08 -15.28
N ASP A 43 -9.49 3.72 -16.24
CA ASP A 43 -10.09 4.17 -17.48
C ASP A 43 -10.51 2.97 -18.35
N ALA A 44 -9.69 1.92 -18.43
CA ALA A 44 -10.05 0.69 -19.13
C ALA A 44 -11.28 0.01 -18.49
N ALA A 45 -11.34 -0.06 -17.17
CA ALA A 45 -12.49 -0.62 -16.46
C ALA A 45 -13.78 0.18 -16.73
N LYS A 46 -13.71 1.52 -16.71
CA LYS A 46 -14.83 2.40 -17.03
C LYS A 46 -15.29 2.25 -18.48
N ALA A 47 -14.35 2.27 -19.42
CA ALA A 47 -14.64 2.16 -20.86
C ALA A 47 -15.36 0.87 -21.23
N ASN A 48 -15.07 -0.23 -20.51
CA ASN A 48 -15.66 -1.54 -20.74
C ASN A 48 -16.81 -1.87 -19.78
N ASN A 49 -17.26 -0.90 -18.95
CA ASN A 49 -18.34 -1.07 -17.96
C ASN A 49 -18.14 -2.29 -17.03
N VAL A 50 -16.92 -2.48 -16.56
CA VAL A 50 -16.55 -3.55 -15.61
C VAL A 50 -16.11 -2.96 -14.28
N VAL A 51 -16.22 -3.77 -13.22
CA VAL A 51 -15.80 -3.40 -11.87
C VAL A 51 -14.32 -3.77 -11.72
N LEU A 52 -13.51 -2.82 -11.26
CA LEU A 52 -12.15 -3.02 -10.79
C LEU A 52 -12.09 -2.74 -9.29
N ILE A 53 -11.59 -3.69 -8.52
CA ILE A 53 -11.39 -3.58 -7.06
C ILE A 53 -9.95 -3.96 -6.75
N GLU A 54 -9.29 -3.15 -5.92
CA GLU A 54 -7.99 -3.52 -5.32
C GLU A 54 -8.20 -4.48 -4.14
N GLY A 55 -7.41 -5.54 -4.07
CA GLY A 55 -7.39 -6.52 -2.98
C GLY A 55 -6.81 -5.97 -1.68
N PHE A 56 -7.21 -4.75 -1.31
CA PHE A 56 -6.68 -4.04 -0.15
C PHE A 56 -7.53 -4.30 1.10
N THR A 57 -7.25 -5.42 1.80
CA THR A 57 -8.05 -5.92 2.92
C THR A 57 -8.14 -4.94 4.11
N HIS A 58 -7.11 -4.13 4.34
CA HIS A 58 -7.08 -3.13 5.42
C HIS A 58 -8.23 -2.11 5.34
N ARG A 59 -8.76 -1.84 4.16
CA ARG A 59 -9.93 -0.96 3.97
C ARG A 59 -11.14 -1.43 4.77
N TRP A 60 -11.26 -2.72 5.01
CA TRP A 60 -12.38 -3.35 5.69
C TRP A 60 -12.09 -3.67 7.16
N ASN A 61 -10.87 -3.37 7.64
CA ASN A 61 -10.44 -3.66 9.00
C ASN A 61 -11.28 -2.85 10.01
N PRO A 62 -12.02 -3.52 10.93
CA PRO A 62 -12.87 -2.85 11.89
C PRO A 62 -12.09 -2.00 12.91
N HIS A 63 -10.84 -2.37 13.24
CA HIS A 63 -10.00 -1.61 14.16
C HIS A 63 -9.64 -0.23 13.57
N LEU A 64 -9.25 -0.17 12.29
CA LEU A 64 -8.97 1.10 11.62
C LEU A 64 -10.19 2.01 11.55
N ARG A 65 -11.36 1.43 11.25
CA ARG A 65 -12.62 2.18 11.25
C ARG A 65 -12.95 2.71 12.63
N LYS A 66 -12.72 1.92 13.68
CA LYS A 66 -12.95 2.34 15.06
C LYS A 66 -11.98 3.45 15.48
N ALA A 67 -10.69 3.32 15.15
CA ALA A 67 -9.68 4.36 15.41
C ALA A 67 -10.08 5.69 14.76
N ARG A 68 -10.44 5.65 13.46
CA ARG A 68 -10.93 6.83 12.74
C ARG A 68 -12.16 7.48 13.41
N GLN A 69 -13.13 6.68 13.88
CA GLN A 69 -14.31 7.20 14.59
C GLN A 69 -13.94 7.86 15.91
N LEU A 70 -13.00 7.29 16.68
CA LEU A 70 -12.55 7.86 17.96
C LEU A 70 -11.84 9.20 17.75
N ILE A 71 -11.01 9.31 16.72
CA ILE A 71 -10.35 10.56 16.33
C ILE A 71 -11.38 11.60 15.89
N ALA A 72 -12.27 11.24 14.95
CA ALA A 72 -13.28 12.15 14.42
C ALA A 72 -14.27 12.65 15.47
N SER A 73 -14.48 11.90 16.55
CA SER A 73 -15.34 12.28 17.69
C SER A 73 -14.57 12.93 18.83
N GLU A 74 -13.28 13.23 18.65
CA GLU A 74 -12.37 13.84 19.63
C GLU A 74 -12.27 13.08 20.98
N LYS A 75 -12.75 11.83 21.03
CA LYS A 75 -12.75 11.03 22.26
C LYS A 75 -11.36 10.70 22.80
N ILE A 76 -10.35 10.75 21.95
CA ILE A 76 -8.93 10.54 22.31
C ILE A 76 -8.13 11.84 22.22
N GLY A 77 -8.82 12.99 22.07
CA GLY A 77 -8.20 14.29 21.90
C GLY A 77 -7.59 14.48 20.51
N ILE A 78 -6.73 15.50 20.40
CA ILE A 78 -6.04 15.83 19.16
C ILE A 78 -4.88 14.87 18.96
N VAL A 79 -4.84 14.22 17.80
CA VAL A 79 -3.72 13.33 17.42
C VAL A 79 -2.53 14.20 17.02
N SER A 80 -1.42 14.06 17.73
CA SER A 80 -0.15 14.72 17.40
C SER A 80 0.80 13.80 16.64
N THR A 81 0.83 12.52 17.01
CA THR A 81 1.70 11.53 16.38
C THR A 81 0.96 10.21 16.14
N LEU A 82 1.34 9.55 15.05
CA LEU A 82 0.87 8.21 14.70
C LEU A 82 2.06 7.36 14.27
N HIS A 83 2.07 6.11 14.68
CA HIS A 83 3.08 5.14 14.25
C HIS A 83 2.38 3.99 13.52
N ALA A 84 2.79 3.70 12.29
CA ALA A 84 2.25 2.59 11.52
C ALA A 84 3.42 1.75 10.99
N SER A 85 3.37 0.45 11.23
CA SER A 85 4.42 -0.46 10.79
C SER A 85 3.90 -1.81 10.36
N LEU A 86 4.50 -2.34 9.30
CA LEU A 86 4.38 -3.74 8.91
C LEU A 86 5.76 -4.27 8.52
N CYS A 87 6.29 -5.14 9.36
CA CYS A 87 7.58 -5.80 9.17
C CYS A 87 7.42 -7.31 9.33
N PHE A 88 8.19 -8.05 8.58
CA PHE A 88 8.28 -9.51 8.69
C PHE A 88 9.65 -9.99 8.20
N ASN A 89 9.97 -11.24 8.48
CA ASN A 89 11.13 -11.91 7.92
C ASN A 89 10.69 -12.85 6.80
N SER A 90 11.27 -12.70 5.62
CA SER A 90 10.96 -13.51 4.44
C SER A 90 12.23 -14.04 3.82
N ASP A 91 12.23 -15.31 3.41
CA ASP A 91 13.33 -15.89 2.64
C ASP A 91 13.35 -15.24 1.25
N PRO A 92 14.50 -14.66 0.82
CA PRO A 92 14.62 -14.06 -0.49
C PRO A 92 14.66 -15.08 -1.64
N LYS A 93 14.98 -16.37 -1.37
CA LYS A 93 15.15 -17.39 -2.40
C LYS A 93 13.86 -17.64 -3.18
N GLY A 94 13.87 -17.28 -4.47
CA GLY A 94 12.72 -17.46 -5.36
C GLY A 94 11.51 -16.58 -5.04
N ASN A 95 11.68 -15.57 -4.21
CA ASN A 95 10.61 -14.70 -3.74
C ASN A 95 10.54 -13.43 -4.59
N ILE A 96 9.41 -13.21 -5.25
CA ILE A 96 9.17 -12.05 -6.12
C ILE A 96 9.33 -10.70 -5.41
N ARG A 97 9.15 -10.65 -4.09
CA ARG A 97 9.32 -9.43 -3.27
C ARG A 97 10.74 -8.90 -3.29
N PHE A 98 11.73 -9.77 -3.56
CA PHE A 98 13.15 -9.42 -3.66
C PHE A 98 13.61 -9.23 -5.12
N SER A 99 12.70 -9.22 -6.07
CA SER A 99 13.00 -9.02 -7.49
C SER A 99 12.72 -7.59 -7.93
N LYS A 100 13.76 -6.87 -8.36
CA LYS A 100 13.64 -5.55 -8.96
C LYS A 100 12.80 -5.58 -10.23
N ASP A 101 13.02 -6.59 -11.08
CA ASP A 101 12.34 -6.74 -12.37
C ASP A 101 10.83 -6.99 -12.21
N LEU A 102 10.43 -7.52 -11.07
CA LEU A 102 9.02 -7.77 -10.72
C LEU A 102 8.43 -6.66 -9.83
N SER A 103 9.16 -5.55 -9.69
CA SER A 103 8.78 -4.40 -8.84
C SER A 103 8.52 -4.80 -7.38
N GLY A 104 9.46 -5.58 -6.83
CA GLY A 104 9.49 -5.91 -5.41
C GLY A 104 9.82 -4.70 -4.54
N GLY A 105 10.03 -4.95 -3.25
CA GLY A 105 10.38 -3.92 -2.27
C GLY A 105 9.41 -3.87 -1.09
N SER A 106 9.95 -3.51 0.08
CA SER A 106 9.18 -3.50 1.32
C SER A 106 8.13 -2.40 1.36
N LEU A 107 8.38 -1.26 0.73
CA LEU A 107 7.41 -0.17 0.65
C LEU A 107 6.17 -0.60 -0.15
N TRP A 108 6.36 -1.27 -1.30
CA TRP A 108 5.26 -1.79 -2.10
C TRP A 108 4.51 -2.92 -1.40
N ASP A 109 5.22 -3.88 -0.83
CA ASP A 109 4.58 -5.08 -0.27
C ASP A 109 3.95 -4.85 1.11
N ALA A 110 4.63 -4.12 1.99
CA ALA A 110 4.26 -3.91 3.39
C ALA A 110 3.95 -2.44 3.72
N GLY A 111 4.76 -1.51 3.22
CA GLY A 111 4.63 -0.09 3.54
C GLY A 111 3.32 0.53 3.04
N CYS A 112 2.77 0.03 1.93
CA CYS A 112 1.47 0.47 1.43
C CYS A 112 0.36 0.36 2.49
N TYR A 113 0.41 -0.65 3.36
CA TYR A 113 -0.54 -0.81 4.47
C TYR A 113 -0.37 0.27 5.53
N ALA A 114 0.88 0.57 5.91
CA ALA A 114 1.18 1.60 6.89
C ALA A 114 0.82 3.01 6.38
N VAL A 115 1.13 3.30 5.12
CA VAL A 115 0.74 4.55 4.44
C VAL A 115 -0.78 4.69 4.39
N TYR A 116 -1.47 3.62 3.96
CA TYR A 116 -2.94 3.62 3.93
C TYR A 116 -3.53 3.87 5.31
N ALA A 117 -3.03 3.16 6.34
CA ALA A 117 -3.55 3.28 7.69
C ALA A 117 -3.43 4.72 8.22
N ALA A 118 -2.27 5.35 8.03
CA ALA A 118 -2.05 6.73 8.43
C ALA A 118 -3.04 7.69 7.74
N ARG A 119 -3.14 7.64 6.42
CA ARG A 119 -4.06 8.48 5.64
C ARG A 119 -5.53 8.23 6.01
N PHE A 120 -5.91 6.96 6.18
CA PHE A 120 -7.28 6.58 6.50
C PHE A 120 -7.70 7.03 7.90
N VAL A 121 -6.85 6.81 8.90
CA VAL A 121 -7.13 7.16 10.31
C VAL A 121 -7.18 8.67 10.49
N MET A 122 -6.23 9.40 9.89
CA MET A 122 -6.19 10.86 9.93
C MET A 122 -7.29 11.51 9.08
N SER A 123 -7.85 10.80 8.10
CA SER A 123 -8.81 11.37 7.12
C SER A 123 -8.26 12.58 6.37
N GLU A 124 -6.94 12.64 6.22
CA GLU A 124 -6.20 13.72 5.57
C GLU A 124 -5.16 13.16 4.62
N GLU A 125 -4.82 13.94 3.58
CA GLU A 125 -3.64 13.69 2.76
C GLU A 125 -2.42 14.40 3.35
N PRO A 126 -1.23 13.79 3.34
CA PRO A 126 -0.03 14.43 3.82
C PRO A 126 0.35 15.61 2.91
N ILE A 127 0.77 16.72 3.52
CA ILE A 127 1.25 17.92 2.80
C ILE A 127 2.76 17.88 2.55
N ARG A 128 3.48 17.05 3.31
CA ARG A 128 4.92 16.85 3.15
C ARG A 128 5.29 15.42 3.52
N VAL A 129 6.23 14.85 2.78
CA VAL A 129 6.72 13.49 3.01
C VAL A 129 8.24 13.45 2.95
N PHE A 130 8.84 12.59 3.78
CA PHE A 130 10.25 12.25 3.76
C PHE A 130 10.40 10.75 3.92
N GLY A 131 11.37 10.14 3.28
CA GLY A 131 11.59 8.71 3.38
C GLY A 131 13.02 8.30 3.11
N ILE A 132 13.45 7.24 3.77
CA ILE A 132 14.74 6.59 3.56
C ILE A 132 14.47 5.11 3.32
N ALA A 133 15.03 4.61 2.21
CA ALA A 133 15.00 3.21 1.83
C ALA A 133 16.39 2.58 2.06
N HIS A 134 16.43 1.33 2.47
CA HIS A 134 17.65 0.57 2.65
C HIS A 134 17.53 -0.81 1.96
N ASP A 135 18.55 -1.15 1.18
CA ASP A 135 18.74 -2.47 0.56
C ASP A 135 19.88 -3.20 1.27
N ASN A 136 19.55 -4.17 2.14
CA ASN A 136 20.53 -4.90 2.93
C ASN A 136 21.15 -6.10 2.22
N GLY A 137 20.74 -6.38 0.99
CA GLY A 137 21.17 -7.57 0.24
C GLY A 137 21.63 -7.29 -1.18
N SER A 138 21.74 -6.00 -1.57
CA SER A 138 22.06 -5.59 -2.94
C SER A 138 21.08 -6.12 -3.99
N TRP A 139 19.80 -6.19 -3.62
CA TRP A 139 18.71 -6.67 -4.49
C TRP A 139 18.23 -5.61 -5.49
N GLY A 140 18.65 -4.35 -5.29
CA GLY A 140 18.20 -3.22 -6.08
C GLY A 140 16.76 -2.78 -5.78
N ILE A 141 16.26 -3.17 -4.59
CA ILE A 141 14.95 -2.79 -4.05
C ILE A 141 15.13 -2.43 -2.56
N ASP A 142 14.15 -1.78 -1.97
CA ASP A 142 14.14 -1.56 -0.54
C ASP A 142 13.76 -2.84 0.21
N THR A 143 14.61 -3.29 1.12
CA THR A 143 14.31 -4.38 2.06
C THR A 143 13.79 -3.86 3.39
N SER A 144 14.03 -2.57 3.66
CA SER A 144 13.41 -1.81 4.73
C SER A 144 13.23 -0.34 4.34
N PHE A 145 12.18 0.27 4.89
CA PHE A 145 11.83 1.66 4.63
C PHE A 145 11.34 2.34 5.91
N VAL A 146 11.74 3.60 6.09
CA VAL A 146 11.20 4.50 7.11
C VAL A 146 10.75 5.77 6.44
N GLY A 147 9.54 6.22 6.75
CA GLY A 147 8.97 7.45 6.22
C GLY A 147 8.30 8.30 7.27
N ILE A 148 8.25 9.60 7.01
CA ILE A 148 7.52 10.61 7.79
C ILE A 148 6.48 11.23 6.88
N LEU A 149 5.25 11.29 7.35
CA LEU A 149 4.14 11.98 6.71
C LEU A 149 3.70 13.13 7.62
N GLU A 150 3.70 14.34 7.12
CA GLU A 150 3.21 15.52 7.83
C GLU A 150 1.84 15.91 7.27
N PHE A 151 0.87 16.11 8.15
CA PHE A 151 -0.50 16.46 7.81
C PHE A 151 -0.78 17.94 8.06
N LYS A 152 -1.80 18.48 7.37
CA LYS A 152 -2.21 19.88 7.53
C LYS A 152 -2.67 20.20 8.96
N SER A 153 -3.21 19.23 9.68
CA SER A 153 -3.57 19.34 11.11
C SER A 153 -2.37 19.56 12.04
N GLY A 154 -1.14 19.41 11.55
CA GLY A 154 0.10 19.40 12.34
C GLY A 154 0.49 18.02 12.87
N ALA A 155 -0.33 17.01 12.67
CA ALA A 155 0.00 15.65 13.05
C ALA A 155 1.14 15.09 12.17
N ILE A 156 1.92 14.18 12.74
CA ILE A 156 3.04 13.51 12.07
C ILE A 156 2.83 12.00 12.18
N ALA A 157 2.88 11.30 11.04
CA ALA A 157 2.92 9.86 11.04
C ALA A 157 4.33 9.33 10.72
N ASN A 158 4.77 8.35 11.50
CA ASN A 158 5.95 7.56 11.23
C ASN A 158 5.53 6.24 10.57
N ILE A 159 6.12 5.95 9.42
CA ILE A 159 5.86 4.75 8.61
C ILE A 159 7.09 3.86 8.63
N THR A 160 6.91 2.58 8.91
CA THR A 160 8.00 1.61 8.83
C THR A 160 7.55 0.36 8.08
N SER A 161 8.36 -0.11 7.16
CA SER A 161 8.20 -1.43 6.54
C SER A 161 9.52 -2.18 6.45
N GLY A 162 9.45 -3.51 6.44
CA GLY A 162 10.62 -4.34 6.32
C GLY A 162 10.31 -5.80 6.03
N MET A 163 11.15 -6.43 5.21
CA MET A 163 11.04 -7.83 4.79
C MET A 163 12.14 -8.73 5.36
N SER A 164 13.03 -8.15 6.18
CA SER A 164 14.15 -8.84 6.83
C SER A 164 14.25 -8.44 8.31
N GLN A 165 13.10 -8.33 8.97
CA GLN A 165 12.96 -7.84 10.34
C GLN A 165 12.02 -8.76 11.13
N PRO A 166 12.09 -8.75 12.47
CA PRO A 166 11.08 -9.41 13.30
C PRO A 166 9.67 -8.93 12.95
N TYR A 167 8.70 -9.83 13.07
CA TYR A 167 7.30 -9.50 12.78
C TYR A 167 6.82 -8.35 13.66
N ARG A 168 6.26 -7.34 13.02
CA ARG A 168 5.60 -6.19 13.65
C ARG A 168 4.44 -5.74 12.77
N CYS A 169 3.25 -5.66 13.35
CA CYS A 169 2.07 -5.10 12.70
C CYS A 169 1.38 -4.20 13.72
N GLN A 170 1.57 -2.89 13.59
CA GLN A 170 1.12 -1.88 14.56
C GLN A 170 0.60 -0.65 13.83
N ILE A 171 -0.40 -0.03 14.43
CA ILE A 171 -0.93 1.29 14.09
C ILE A 171 -1.30 1.98 15.40
#